data_bfe3e71cd0f119e6a7fc0548e8411345
#
_entry.id   bfe3e71cd0f119e6a7fc0548e8411345
#
_cell.length_a   1.000
_cell.length_b   1.000
_cell.length_c   1.000
_cell.angle_alpha   90.00
_cell.angle_beta   90.00
_cell.angle_gamma   90.00
#
_symmetry.space_group_name_H-M   'P 1'
#
loop_
_entity.id
_entity.type
_entity.pdbx_description
1 polymer ?
#
loop_
_entity_poly.entity_id
_entity_poly.type
_entity_poly.pdbx_seq_one_letter_code
_entity_poly.pdbx_strand_id
1 'polypeptide(L)'
;MLLLYSHPLMGEGLGKMLAAEPGVAVDAVDIGMTEAVDAAIARDPDVIVVEEGGAVDAADVVRRSNCPVVLDVDITTTRAWTLRRETLSTRPDDFMATIHAIVGHAGRAVPVMDPDRTLQKAPIPG
;
A
#
# COMPACT_ATOMS: atom_id res chain seq x y z
N MET A 1 -5.90 -4.85 -10.16
CA MET A 1 -4.69 -4.61 -9.34
C MET A 1 -3.62 -3.93 -10.18
N LEU A 2 -3.03 -2.89 -9.67
CA LEU A 2 -1.91 -2.21 -10.32
C LEU A 2 -0.61 -2.56 -9.61
N LEU A 3 0.39 -3.00 -10.37
CA LEU A 3 1.72 -3.28 -9.86
C LEU A 3 2.70 -2.24 -10.41
N LEU A 4 3.28 -1.45 -9.53
CA LEU A 4 4.31 -0.47 -9.87
C LEU A 4 5.68 -1.04 -9.48
N TYR A 5 6.48 -1.39 -10.47
CA TYR A 5 7.77 -2.03 -10.25
C TYR A 5 8.93 -1.14 -10.69
N SER A 6 10.07 -1.26 -10.02
CA SER A 6 11.31 -0.59 -10.42
C SER A 6 12.33 -1.57 -11.04
N HIS A 7 12.26 -2.84 -10.70
CA HIS A 7 13.12 -3.88 -11.26
C HIS A 7 12.32 -4.78 -12.20
N PRO A 8 12.70 -4.85 -13.49
CA PRO A 8 11.93 -5.63 -14.48
C PRO A 8 11.74 -7.09 -14.13
N LEU A 9 12.76 -7.75 -13.58
CA LEU A 9 12.66 -9.16 -13.19
C LEU A 9 11.63 -9.37 -12.10
N MET A 10 11.56 -8.45 -11.16
CA MET A 10 10.58 -8.53 -10.10
C MET A 10 9.17 -8.24 -10.63
N GLY A 11 9.03 -7.21 -11.43
CA GLY A 11 7.75 -6.88 -12.05
C GLY A 11 7.20 -8.05 -12.83
N GLU A 12 8.05 -8.73 -13.59
CA GLU A 12 7.68 -9.92 -14.35
C GLU A 12 7.29 -11.08 -13.42
N GLY A 13 8.13 -11.40 -12.44
CA GLY A 13 7.90 -12.52 -11.54
C GLY A 13 6.65 -12.33 -10.68
N LEU A 14 6.54 -11.18 -10.03
CA LEU A 14 5.40 -10.87 -9.18
C LEU A 14 4.11 -10.73 -10.01
N GLY A 15 4.21 -10.12 -11.18
CA GLY A 15 3.08 -9.99 -12.09
C GLY A 15 2.53 -11.34 -12.52
N LYS A 16 3.41 -12.30 -12.82
CA LYS A 16 2.99 -13.68 -13.16
C LYS A 16 2.34 -14.39 -11.97
N MET A 17 2.91 -14.25 -10.79
CA MET A 17 2.33 -14.84 -9.58
C MET A 17 0.92 -14.31 -9.32
N LEU A 18 0.74 -13.00 -9.39
CA LEU A 18 -0.54 -12.37 -9.14
C LEU A 18 -1.56 -12.70 -10.23
N ALA A 19 -1.13 -12.72 -11.49
CA ALA A 19 -2.00 -13.04 -12.61
C ALA A 19 -2.49 -14.50 -12.59
N ALA A 20 -1.77 -15.38 -11.92
CA ALA A 20 -2.17 -16.79 -11.76
C ALA A 20 -3.33 -16.96 -10.76
N GLU A 21 -3.58 -15.97 -9.91
CA GLU A 21 -4.66 -16.04 -8.94
C GLU A 21 -6.02 -15.83 -9.64
N PRO A 22 -7.02 -16.70 -9.39
CA PRO A 22 -8.35 -16.53 -9.97
C PRO A 22 -8.99 -15.19 -9.55
N GLY A 23 -9.58 -14.51 -10.50
CA GLY A 23 -10.29 -13.25 -10.23
C GLY A 23 -9.37 -12.03 -10.08
N VAL A 24 -8.08 -12.19 -10.28
CA VAL A 24 -7.12 -11.09 -10.20
C VAL A 24 -6.67 -10.68 -11.60
N ALA A 25 -6.94 -9.44 -11.96
CA ALA A 25 -6.42 -8.83 -13.18
C ALA A 25 -5.27 -7.88 -12.78
N VAL A 26 -4.10 -8.09 -13.34
CA VAL A 26 -2.90 -7.33 -12.99
C VAL A 26 -2.45 -6.48 -14.15
N ASP A 27 -2.24 -5.18 -13.87
CA ASP A 27 -1.62 -4.25 -14.79
C ASP A 27 -0.26 -3.87 -14.21
N ALA A 28 0.82 -4.30 -14.84
CA ALA A 28 2.17 -4.05 -14.37
C ALA A 28 2.78 -2.87 -15.13
N VAL A 29 3.23 -1.85 -14.39
CA VAL A 29 3.76 -0.62 -14.96
C VAL A 29 5.11 -0.32 -14.35
N ASP A 30 6.09 0.02 -15.20
CA ASP A 30 7.40 0.48 -14.76
C ASP A 30 7.24 1.84 -14.06
N ILE A 31 7.76 1.92 -12.85
CA ILE A 31 7.64 3.12 -12.01
C ILE A 31 8.34 4.34 -12.63
N GLY A 32 9.31 4.12 -13.51
CA GLY A 32 9.99 5.19 -14.23
C GLY A 32 9.17 5.80 -15.37
N MET A 33 8.07 5.13 -15.76
CA MET A 33 7.18 5.59 -16.83
C MET A 33 6.09 6.48 -16.24
N THR A 34 6.42 7.72 -15.93
CA THR A 34 5.55 8.64 -15.17
C THR A 34 4.15 8.78 -15.76
N GLU A 35 4.05 8.95 -17.08
CA GLU A 35 2.74 9.09 -17.72
C GLU A 35 1.91 7.81 -17.63
N ALA A 36 2.56 6.65 -17.80
CA ALA A 36 1.89 5.37 -17.67
C ALA A 36 1.43 5.11 -16.24
N VAL A 37 2.23 5.51 -15.26
CA VAL A 37 1.87 5.42 -13.83
C VAL A 37 0.63 6.28 -13.54
N ASP A 38 0.64 7.53 -14.00
CA ASP A 38 -0.49 8.44 -13.77
C ASP A 38 -1.77 7.92 -14.44
N ALA A 39 -1.67 7.42 -15.66
CA ALA A 39 -2.79 6.85 -16.38
C ALA A 39 -3.35 5.61 -15.68
N ALA A 40 -2.47 4.76 -15.16
CA ALA A 40 -2.87 3.55 -14.44
C ALA A 40 -3.56 3.87 -13.10
N ILE A 41 -3.05 4.84 -12.37
CA ILE A 41 -3.67 5.31 -11.12
C ILE A 41 -5.06 5.91 -11.40
N ALA A 42 -5.20 6.62 -12.51
CA ALA A 42 -6.47 7.24 -12.90
C ALA A 42 -7.58 6.23 -13.23
N ARG A 43 -7.23 4.96 -13.46
CA ARG A 43 -8.21 3.90 -13.71
C ARG A 43 -8.86 3.35 -12.45
N ASP A 44 -8.57 3.94 -11.29
CA ASP A 44 -9.12 3.55 -9.99
C ASP A 44 -8.91 2.07 -9.64
N PRO A 45 -7.66 1.60 -9.56
CA PRO A 45 -7.40 0.23 -9.16
C PRO A 45 -7.85 -0.04 -7.72
N ASP A 46 -8.29 -1.26 -7.45
CA ASP A 46 -8.72 -1.67 -6.11
C ASP A 46 -7.54 -1.87 -5.16
N VAL A 47 -6.41 -2.30 -5.70
CA VAL A 47 -5.18 -2.53 -4.96
C VAL A 47 -4.02 -2.04 -5.80
N ILE A 48 -3.10 -1.32 -5.19
CA ILE A 48 -1.85 -0.90 -5.80
C ILE A 48 -0.70 -1.53 -5.03
N VAL A 49 0.19 -2.22 -5.74
CA VAL A 49 1.42 -2.76 -5.17
C VAL A 49 2.57 -1.89 -5.64
N VAL A 50 3.34 -1.35 -4.72
CA VAL A 50 4.48 -0.48 -5.02
C VAL A 50 5.75 -1.16 -4.55
N GLU A 51 6.72 -1.31 -5.43
CA GLU A 51 8.05 -1.77 -5.07
C GLU A 51 8.82 -0.64 -4.39
N GLU A 52 9.22 -0.85 -3.15
CA GLU A 52 9.97 0.14 -2.38
C GLU A 52 11.37 0.35 -2.97
N GLY A 53 11.86 1.58 -2.86
CA GLY A 53 13.17 1.95 -3.40
C GLY A 53 13.13 2.52 -4.81
N GLY A 54 11.96 2.59 -5.42
CA GLY A 54 11.76 3.22 -6.71
C GLY A 54 11.58 4.74 -6.61
N ALA A 55 11.33 5.36 -7.76
CA ALA A 55 11.12 6.80 -7.85
C ALA A 55 9.78 7.25 -7.25
N VAL A 56 8.84 6.34 -7.06
CA VAL A 56 7.53 6.62 -6.49
C VAL A 56 7.43 6.01 -5.10
N ASP A 57 7.04 6.82 -4.15
CA ASP A 57 6.83 6.41 -2.77
C ASP A 57 5.37 5.94 -2.61
N ALA A 58 5.18 4.86 -1.85
CA ALA A 58 3.85 4.35 -1.55
C ALA A 58 2.95 5.41 -0.89
N ALA A 59 3.50 6.27 -0.04
CA ALA A 59 2.76 7.37 0.57
C ALA A 59 2.26 8.38 -0.47
N ASP A 60 3.04 8.66 -1.50
CA ASP A 60 2.61 9.51 -2.60
C ASP A 60 1.47 8.88 -3.39
N VAL A 61 1.55 7.57 -3.61
CA VAL A 61 0.49 6.82 -4.29
C VAL A 61 -0.82 6.90 -3.50
N VAL A 62 -0.75 6.76 -2.18
CA VAL A 62 -1.93 6.91 -1.31
C VAL A 62 -2.53 8.30 -1.46
N ARG A 63 -1.71 9.34 -1.49
CA ARG A 63 -2.21 10.72 -1.65
C ARG A 63 -2.80 11.00 -3.02
N ARG A 64 -2.21 10.42 -4.09
CA ARG A 64 -2.59 10.68 -5.47
C ARG A 64 -3.75 9.83 -5.97
N SER A 65 -4.06 8.74 -5.29
CA SER A 65 -5.08 7.80 -5.72
C SER A 65 -6.24 7.75 -4.74
N ASN A 66 -7.37 7.22 -5.20
CA ASN A 66 -8.50 6.87 -4.34
C ASN A 66 -8.45 5.39 -3.95
N CYS A 67 -7.36 4.72 -4.24
CA CYS A 67 -7.21 3.30 -3.98
C CYS A 67 -7.32 3.02 -2.48
N PRO A 68 -8.18 2.08 -2.04
CA PRO A 68 -8.36 1.81 -0.63
C PRO A 68 -7.18 1.07 0.01
N VAL A 69 -6.41 0.33 -0.78
CA VAL A 69 -5.30 -0.47 -0.26
C VAL A 69 -4.07 -0.31 -1.13
N VAL A 70 -2.97 0.12 -0.53
CA VAL A 70 -1.66 0.19 -1.17
C VAL A 70 -0.71 -0.71 -0.40
N LEU A 71 -0.04 -1.60 -1.12
CA LEU A 71 0.96 -2.50 -0.57
C LEU A 71 2.35 -1.98 -0.95
N ASP A 72 3.17 -1.72 0.04
CA ASP A 72 4.55 -1.29 -0.14
C ASP A 72 5.44 -2.52 0.06
N VAL A 73 6.12 -2.96 -0.98
CA VAL A 73 6.91 -4.19 -0.98
C VAL A 73 8.39 -3.88 -1.05
N ASP A 74 9.13 -4.34 -0.05
CA ASP A 74 10.58 -4.26 -0.02
C ASP A 74 11.15 -5.66 -0.24
N ILE A 75 11.75 -5.87 -1.42
CA ILE A 75 12.31 -7.15 -1.78
C ILE A 75 13.61 -7.43 -1.05
N THR A 76 14.39 -6.38 -0.80
CA THR A 76 15.70 -6.52 -0.17
C THR A 76 15.57 -7.11 1.23
N THR A 77 14.55 -6.67 1.98
CA THR A 77 14.29 -7.16 3.33
C THR A 77 13.20 -8.23 3.38
N THR A 78 12.61 -8.56 2.23
CA THR A 78 11.47 -9.49 2.12
C THR A 78 10.28 -9.09 3.00
N ARG A 79 10.02 -7.80 3.11
CA ARG A 79 8.92 -7.25 3.90
C ARG A 79 7.92 -6.54 3.01
N ALA A 80 6.69 -6.55 3.45
CA ALA A 80 5.63 -5.81 2.80
C ALA A 80 4.78 -5.10 3.86
N TRP A 81 4.27 -3.93 3.49
CA TRP A 81 3.50 -3.08 4.37
C TRP A 81 2.17 -2.76 3.70
N THR A 82 1.12 -2.71 4.48
CA THR A 82 -0.19 -2.30 3.99
C THR A 82 -0.50 -0.88 4.44
N LEU A 83 -0.85 -0.02 3.49
CA LEU A 83 -1.38 1.30 3.78
C LEU A 83 -2.86 1.28 3.41
N ARG A 84 -3.73 1.58 4.35
CA ARG A 84 -5.17 1.59 4.13
C ARG A 84 -5.71 2.98 4.30
N ARG A 85 -6.68 3.31 3.45
CA ARG A 85 -7.44 4.54 3.57
C ARG A 85 -8.78 4.22 4.17
N GLU A 86 -9.12 4.94 5.24
CA GLU A 86 -10.42 4.86 5.86
C GLU A 86 -11.06 6.24 5.89
N THR A 87 -12.34 6.30 5.62
CA THR A 87 -13.10 7.53 5.77
C THR A 87 -13.50 7.66 7.23
N LEU A 88 -13.05 8.72 7.87
CA LEU A 88 -13.37 9.00 9.27
C LEU A 88 -14.29 10.20 9.34
N SER A 89 -15.25 10.14 10.26
CA SER A 89 -16.05 11.31 10.58
C SER A 89 -15.22 12.33 11.34
N THR A 90 -15.32 13.59 10.94
CA THR A 90 -14.64 14.69 11.65
C THR A 90 -15.55 15.34 12.69
N ARG A 91 -16.73 14.82 12.93
CA ARG A 91 -17.60 15.29 14.04
C ARG A 91 -16.85 15.03 15.35
N PRO A 92 -16.79 16.01 16.26
CA PRO A 92 -15.93 15.89 17.45
C PRO A 92 -16.09 14.60 18.26
N ASP A 93 -17.32 14.18 18.50
CA ASP A 93 -17.57 12.97 19.29
C ASP A 93 -17.11 11.71 18.56
N ASP A 94 -17.39 11.61 17.27
CA ASP A 94 -16.99 10.47 16.44
C ASP A 94 -15.49 10.41 16.27
N PHE A 95 -14.88 11.57 16.04
CA PHE A 95 -13.44 11.68 15.88
C PHE A 95 -12.72 11.26 17.17
N MET A 96 -13.16 11.74 18.30
CA MET A 96 -12.58 11.36 19.60
C MET A 96 -12.77 9.88 19.90
N ALA A 97 -13.92 9.30 19.57
CA ALA A 97 -14.14 7.87 19.72
C ALA A 97 -13.15 7.07 18.86
N THR A 98 -12.90 7.51 17.63
CA THR A 98 -11.92 6.89 16.75
C THR A 98 -10.51 6.97 17.33
N ILE A 99 -10.12 8.15 17.82
CA ILE A 99 -8.80 8.34 18.44
C ILE A 99 -8.64 7.42 19.65
N HIS A 100 -9.64 7.32 20.52
CA HIS A 100 -9.60 6.44 21.69
C HIS A 100 -9.47 4.96 21.28
N ALA A 101 -10.17 4.55 20.23
CA ALA A 101 -10.08 3.19 19.73
C ALA A 101 -8.67 2.88 19.21
N ILE A 102 -8.07 3.81 18.45
CA ILE A 102 -6.72 3.65 17.93
C ILE A 102 -5.70 3.58 19.06
N VAL A 103 -5.76 4.52 19.99
CA VAL A 103 -4.85 4.59 21.14
C VAL A 103 -4.99 3.35 22.03
N GLY A 104 -6.21 2.96 22.33
CA GLY A 104 -6.46 1.77 23.14
C GLY A 104 -5.97 0.50 22.46
N HIS A 105 -6.19 0.37 21.16
CA HIS A 105 -5.71 -0.77 20.39
C HIS A 105 -4.18 -0.79 20.30
N ALA A 106 -3.57 0.35 20.05
CA ALA A 106 -2.13 0.46 20.02
C ALA A 106 -1.49 0.08 21.35
N GLY A 107 -2.09 0.49 22.46
CA GLY A 107 -1.61 0.15 23.79
C GLY A 107 -1.73 -1.33 24.13
N ARG A 108 -2.64 -2.05 23.48
CA ARG A 108 -2.81 -3.50 23.70
C ARG A 108 -1.99 -4.33 22.74
N ALA A 109 -1.79 -3.84 21.56
CA ALA A 109 -1.33 -4.64 20.44
C ALA A 109 0.15 -4.85 20.42
N VAL A 110 0.90 -4.29 21.37
CA VAL A 110 2.23 -4.21 20.99
C VAL A 110 3.26 -4.73 21.81
N PRO A 111 3.63 -5.94 21.52
CA PRO A 111 4.88 -6.42 22.03
C PRO A 111 6.09 -5.70 21.41
N VAL A 112 6.08 -5.44 20.16
CA VAL A 112 7.23 -4.81 19.51
C VAL A 112 6.75 -3.80 18.50
N MET A 113 6.88 -2.54 18.81
CA MET A 113 6.72 -1.50 17.81
C MET A 113 8.05 -1.16 17.26
N ASP A 114 8.19 -1.35 15.98
CA ASP A 114 9.26 -0.74 15.25
C ASP A 114 9.04 0.78 15.28
N PRO A 115 9.96 1.57 15.82
CA PRO A 115 9.78 3.02 15.91
C PRO A 115 9.70 3.70 14.54
N ASP A 116 10.17 3.03 13.50
CA ASP A 116 10.07 3.53 12.13
C ASP A 116 8.70 3.26 11.51
N ARG A 117 7.86 2.50 12.20
CA ARG A 117 6.54 2.18 11.70
C ARG A 117 5.61 3.36 11.87
N THR A 118 5.17 3.93 10.78
CA THR A 118 4.19 5.00 10.82
C THR A 118 2.82 4.47 11.22
N LEU A 119 1.95 5.35 11.67
CA LEU A 119 0.63 4.99 12.19
C LEU A 119 -0.25 4.20 11.24
N GLN A 120 0.01 4.29 9.95
CA GLN A 120 -0.86 3.70 8.93
C GLN A 120 -0.20 2.54 8.21
N LYS A 121 0.96 2.12 8.64
CA LYS A 121 1.75 1.12 7.97
C LYS A 121 1.94 -0.08 8.89
N ALA A 122 1.47 -1.23 8.46
CA ALA A 122 1.59 -2.48 9.19
C ALA A 122 2.18 -3.56 8.31
N PRO A 123 3.03 -4.46 8.86
CA PRO A 123 3.58 -5.56 8.07
C PRO A 123 2.46 -6.51 7.65
N ILE A 124 2.60 -7.05 6.45
CA ILE A 124 1.71 -8.09 5.97
C ILE A 124 2.24 -9.41 6.49
N PRO A 125 1.40 -10.21 7.15
CA PRO A 125 1.80 -11.56 7.54
C PRO A 125 2.07 -12.37 6.28
N GLY A 126 3.25 -12.93 6.20
CA GLY A 126 3.63 -13.64 4.99
C GLY A 126 4.31 -14.93 5.25
#